data_89d0ff2bee09d9db864b069d040e91dd
#
_entry.id   89d0ff2bee09d9db864b069d040e91dd
#
_cell.length_a   1.000
_cell.length_b   1.000
_cell.length_c   1.000
_cell.angle_alpha   90.00
_cell.angle_beta   90.00
_cell.angle_gamma   90.00
#
_symmetry.space_group_name_H-M   'P 1'
#
loop_
_entity.id
_entity.type
_entity.pdbx_description
1 polymer ?
#
loop_
_entity_poly.entity_id
_entity_poly.type
_entity_poly.pdbx_seq_one_letter_code
_entity_poly.pdbx_strand_id
1 'polypeptide(L)'
;MNYNNSYNNEDYLIPVLIEDTVQCLKFFPSKDINYLASGGWDSKLRLFGINYQIVGQNSNKDVVKITAEPKDTCKHQSPILSLAWQGTTGSLFTGCIDGSINYVDCQKNIFTKLGQHNGGCKEVLFVDNYNILLTGGYDGALKIWDLKSKDPVISYQFYNKIYSMGYSRNLLVVALSENVMAYFNLDNLQKNIFEPELIYSSHIKSQIKKVVVMNDGNGYLEGSVEGRIAVKYLNFYTKPTLVGDGNYGIESKNDFAFKCHREIRSRENLVQAYPINDMCVNPVYGSVVSVGGNGKYYIWDITEKSKINERENCQDKTPLTATDINKGGILLAYASGYDWSRGAQFAHLYTRPKIFIHYLQKEHRKSKNY
;
A
#
# COMPACT_ATOMS: atom_id res chain seq x y z
N MET A 1 -26.21 14.79 13.95
CA MET A 1 -26.47 13.35 14.17
C MET A 1 -25.47 12.89 15.21
N ASN A 2 -25.98 12.51 16.39
CA ASN A 2 -25.13 12.02 17.49
C ASN A 2 -24.66 10.60 17.14
N TYR A 3 -23.39 10.45 16.77
CA TYR A 3 -22.76 9.14 16.68
C TYR A 3 -22.48 8.66 18.11
N ASN A 4 -23.31 7.73 18.60
CA ASN A 4 -23.06 7.04 19.86
C ASN A 4 -21.75 6.27 19.73
N ASN A 5 -20.74 6.69 20.48
CA ASN A 5 -19.51 5.94 20.71
C ASN A 5 -19.85 4.66 21.49
N SER A 6 -20.13 3.57 20.81
CA SER A 6 -20.19 2.25 21.45
C SER A 6 -18.77 1.81 21.79
N TYR A 7 -18.50 1.57 23.05
CA TYR A 7 -17.24 1.01 23.60
C TYR A 7 -17.03 -0.48 23.26
N ASN A 8 -17.48 -0.90 22.10
CA ASN A 8 -17.28 -2.26 21.62
C ASN A 8 -16.18 -2.21 20.55
N ASN A 9 -15.32 -3.21 20.50
CA ASN A 9 -14.20 -3.48 19.55
C ASN A 9 -14.52 -3.20 18.05
N GLU A 10 -15.25 -2.14 17.76
CA GLU A 10 -15.64 -1.72 16.42
C GLU A 10 -14.60 -0.77 15.86
N ASP A 11 -14.46 -0.82 14.54
CA ASP A 11 -13.56 0.06 13.81
C ASP A 11 -14.09 1.50 13.88
N TYR A 12 -13.18 2.43 14.16
CA TYR A 12 -13.54 3.84 14.23
C TYR A 12 -13.70 4.42 12.83
N LEU A 13 -14.90 4.86 12.49
CA LEU A 13 -15.18 5.58 11.25
C LEU A 13 -14.74 7.03 11.38
N ILE A 14 -13.86 7.50 10.49
CA ILE A 14 -13.50 8.92 10.42
C ILE A 14 -14.70 9.72 9.88
N PRO A 15 -15.22 10.71 10.64
CA PRO A 15 -16.43 11.45 10.26
C PRO A 15 -16.11 12.51 9.20
N VAL A 16 -15.84 12.08 7.98
CA VAL A 16 -15.52 12.94 6.83
C VAL A 16 -16.36 12.57 5.61
N LEU A 17 -16.76 13.57 4.84
CA LEU A 17 -17.41 13.33 3.56
C LEU A 17 -16.35 13.09 2.49
N ILE A 18 -16.41 11.92 1.86
CA ILE A 18 -15.57 11.53 0.73
C ILE A 18 -16.48 11.36 -0.47
N GLU A 19 -16.14 12.03 -1.57
CA GLU A 19 -17.00 12.12 -2.74
C GLU A 19 -16.75 10.98 -3.74
N ASP A 20 -15.52 10.45 -3.77
CA ASP A 20 -15.13 9.35 -4.65
C ASP A 20 -14.09 8.45 -3.97
N THR A 21 -13.80 7.31 -4.58
CA THR A 21 -12.96 6.23 -4.03
C THR A 21 -11.60 6.73 -3.54
N VAL A 22 -11.25 6.35 -2.31
CA VAL A 22 -9.91 6.55 -1.73
C VAL A 22 -8.96 5.54 -2.37
N GLN A 23 -7.91 6.05 -3.02
CA GLN A 23 -6.94 5.23 -3.74
C GLN A 23 -5.70 4.90 -2.91
N CYS A 24 -5.33 5.77 -1.98
CA CYS A 24 -4.14 5.63 -1.16
C CYS A 24 -4.33 6.21 0.24
N LEU A 25 -3.73 5.53 1.21
CA LEU A 25 -3.61 5.92 2.61
C LEU A 25 -2.16 5.82 3.02
N LYS A 26 -1.65 6.78 3.79
CA LYS A 26 -0.29 6.74 4.34
C LYS A 26 -0.22 7.40 5.71
N PHE A 27 0.17 6.64 6.71
CA PHE A 27 0.56 7.20 8.00
C PHE A 27 1.91 7.91 7.90
N PHE A 28 2.03 9.01 8.65
CA PHE A 28 3.32 9.66 8.85
C PHE A 28 4.32 8.70 9.53
N PRO A 29 5.56 8.59 9.06
CA PRO A 29 6.51 7.59 9.53
C PRO A 29 7.16 7.93 10.90
N SER A 30 6.36 8.31 11.89
CA SER A 30 6.78 8.58 13.27
C SER A 30 6.09 7.62 14.24
N LYS A 31 6.76 7.29 15.35
CA LYS A 31 6.15 6.49 16.43
C LYS A 31 5.25 7.34 17.33
N ASP A 32 5.56 8.62 17.45
CA ASP A 32 4.92 9.53 18.41
C ASP A 32 3.76 10.32 17.80
N ILE A 33 3.74 10.42 16.47
CA ILE A 33 2.75 11.22 15.74
C ILE A 33 1.98 10.32 14.78
N ASN A 34 0.67 10.25 14.95
CA ASN A 34 -0.21 9.47 14.09
C ASN A 34 -0.98 10.39 13.14
N TYR A 35 -0.30 11.04 12.19
CA TYR A 35 -0.98 11.70 11.08
C TYR A 35 -1.26 10.70 9.98
N LEU A 36 -2.47 10.74 9.43
CA LEU A 36 -2.91 9.93 8.30
C LEU A 36 -3.20 10.85 7.12
N ALA A 37 -2.56 10.59 5.99
CA ALA A 37 -2.89 11.21 4.71
C ALA A 37 -3.77 10.27 3.89
N SER A 38 -4.76 10.82 3.19
CA SER A 38 -5.58 10.11 2.22
C SER A 38 -5.68 10.86 0.91
N GLY A 39 -5.59 10.14 -0.21
CA GLY A 39 -5.79 10.65 -1.55
C GLY A 39 -6.69 9.74 -2.37
N GLY A 40 -7.39 10.28 -3.35
CA GLY A 40 -8.31 9.47 -4.13
C GLY A 40 -8.82 10.15 -5.39
N TRP A 41 -9.87 9.55 -5.94
CA TRP A 41 -10.47 9.94 -7.22
C TRP A 41 -11.22 11.27 -7.16
N ASP A 42 -11.57 11.75 -5.98
CA ASP A 42 -12.14 13.09 -5.79
C ASP A 42 -11.09 14.23 -5.84
N SER A 43 -9.84 13.90 -6.15
CA SER A 43 -8.72 14.83 -6.29
C SER A 43 -8.40 15.60 -5.00
N LYS A 44 -8.80 15.10 -3.83
CA LYS A 44 -8.55 15.75 -2.55
C LYS A 44 -7.51 14.97 -1.74
N LEU A 45 -6.46 15.66 -1.35
CA LEU A 45 -5.54 15.22 -0.29
C LEU A 45 -6.12 15.67 1.04
N ARG A 46 -6.32 14.76 1.97
CA ARG A 46 -6.83 15.05 3.33
C ARG A 46 -5.85 14.56 4.36
N LEU A 47 -5.69 15.36 5.41
CA LEU A 47 -4.88 15.03 6.57
C LEU A 47 -5.73 14.91 7.83
N PHE A 48 -5.44 13.89 8.62
CA PHE A 48 -6.09 13.61 9.88
C PHE A 48 -5.04 13.41 10.98
N GLY A 49 -5.26 14.02 12.15
CA GLY A 49 -4.57 13.65 13.38
C GLY A 49 -5.33 12.52 14.06
N ILE A 50 -4.72 11.37 14.25
CA ILE A 50 -5.33 10.21 14.87
C ILE A 50 -4.82 10.08 16.30
N ASN A 51 -5.72 10.12 17.28
CA ASN A 51 -5.40 9.88 18.67
C ASN A 51 -6.08 8.61 19.17
N TYR A 52 -5.42 7.88 20.06
CA TYR A 52 -6.00 6.74 20.71
C TYR A 52 -5.64 6.72 22.20
N GLN A 53 -6.52 6.17 23.01
CA GLN A 53 -6.33 6.01 24.45
C GLN A 53 -6.88 4.66 24.88
N ILE A 54 -6.09 3.87 25.59
CA ILE A 54 -6.56 2.65 26.23
C ILE A 54 -7.32 3.07 27.50
N VAL A 55 -8.63 2.81 27.52
CA VAL A 55 -9.52 3.23 28.61
C VAL A 55 -9.85 2.10 29.56
N GLY A 56 -9.47 0.86 29.22
CA GLY A 56 -9.70 -0.32 30.07
C GLY A 56 -9.29 -1.62 29.36
N GLN A 57 -9.52 -2.73 30.00
CA GLN A 57 -9.36 -4.07 29.43
C GLN A 57 -10.59 -4.92 29.68
N ASN A 58 -11.00 -5.69 28.69
CA ASN A 58 -12.07 -6.66 28.78
C ASN A 58 -11.62 -7.99 28.17
N SER A 59 -11.70 -9.10 28.95
CA SER A 59 -11.31 -10.44 28.49
C SER A 59 -9.92 -10.48 27.78
N ASN A 60 -8.91 -9.85 28.35
CA ASN A 60 -7.54 -9.70 27.82
C ASN A 60 -7.43 -8.81 26.56
N LYS A 61 -8.49 -8.13 26.14
CA LYS A 61 -8.47 -7.18 25.03
C LYS A 61 -8.47 -5.75 25.56
N ASP A 62 -7.64 -4.90 24.94
CA ASP A 62 -7.66 -3.48 25.26
C ASP A 62 -8.96 -2.86 24.77
N VAL A 63 -9.62 -2.09 25.63
CA VAL A 63 -10.74 -1.22 25.25
C VAL A 63 -10.17 0.13 24.89
N VAL A 64 -10.33 0.55 23.64
CA VAL A 64 -9.63 1.71 23.10
C VAL A 64 -10.63 2.75 22.61
N LYS A 65 -10.40 3.99 23.00
CA LYS A 65 -11.07 5.15 22.43
C LYS A 65 -10.19 5.75 21.35
N ILE A 66 -10.71 5.83 20.11
CA ILE A 66 -10.03 6.47 18.97
C ILE A 66 -10.76 7.75 18.63
N THR A 67 -10.01 8.78 18.25
CA THR A 67 -10.54 10.02 17.70
C THR A 67 -9.71 10.44 16.49
N ALA A 68 -10.37 11.05 15.51
CA ALA A 68 -9.71 11.63 14.35
C ALA A 68 -10.09 13.08 14.21
N GLU A 69 -9.10 13.94 14.06
CA GLU A 69 -9.28 15.37 13.83
C GLU A 69 -8.82 15.71 12.41
N PRO A 70 -9.68 16.34 11.58
CA PRO A 70 -9.25 16.87 10.30
C PRO A 70 -8.22 17.98 10.54
N LYS A 71 -7.07 17.88 9.87
CA LYS A 71 -6.00 18.88 10.00
C LYS A 71 -5.94 19.79 8.79
N ASP A 72 -6.04 19.22 7.60
CA ASP A 72 -5.94 19.98 6.36
C ASP A 72 -6.60 19.24 5.18
N THR A 73 -6.95 20.00 4.15
CA THR A 73 -7.44 19.45 2.87
C THR A 73 -6.92 20.30 1.72
N CYS A 74 -6.21 19.67 0.79
CA CYS A 74 -5.68 20.30 -0.41
C CYS A 74 -6.33 19.68 -1.66
N LYS A 75 -6.89 20.51 -2.53
CA LYS A 75 -7.47 20.06 -3.80
C LYS A 75 -6.42 20.05 -4.90
N HIS A 76 -6.26 18.93 -5.57
CA HIS A 76 -5.44 18.75 -6.77
C HIS A 76 -6.26 19.00 -8.03
N GLN A 77 -5.56 19.19 -9.15
CA GLN A 77 -6.22 19.36 -10.46
C GLN A 77 -6.72 18.00 -11.01
N SER A 78 -6.18 16.91 -10.51
CA SER A 78 -6.39 15.56 -11.03
C SER A 78 -6.41 14.54 -9.88
N PRO A 79 -7.08 13.38 -10.03
CA PRO A 79 -7.11 12.31 -9.04
C PRO A 79 -5.73 11.87 -8.57
N ILE A 80 -5.63 11.63 -7.26
CA ILE A 80 -4.39 11.22 -6.59
C ILE A 80 -4.34 9.70 -6.57
N LEU A 81 -3.27 9.12 -7.14
CA LEU A 81 -3.07 7.67 -7.20
C LEU A 81 -2.15 7.14 -6.11
N SER A 82 -1.19 7.96 -5.66
CA SER A 82 -0.21 7.55 -4.65
C SER A 82 0.26 8.72 -3.80
N LEU A 83 0.70 8.41 -2.58
CA LEU A 83 1.20 9.34 -1.56
C LEU A 83 2.50 8.83 -0.97
N ALA A 84 3.43 9.74 -0.67
CA ALA A 84 4.62 9.47 0.12
C ALA A 84 4.91 10.61 1.09
N TRP A 85 5.30 10.28 2.32
CA TRP A 85 5.78 11.24 3.29
C TRP A 85 7.29 11.40 3.21
N GLN A 86 7.77 12.61 3.35
CA GLN A 86 9.15 12.88 3.75
C GLN A 86 9.20 12.87 5.28
N GLY A 87 9.81 11.84 5.84
CA GLY A 87 9.79 11.61 7.29
C GLY A 87 10.45 12.71 8.12
N THR A 88 11.45 13.38 7.56
CA THR A 88 12.22 14.42 8.26
C THR A 88 11.51 15.78 8.33
N THR A 89 10.71 16.14 7.33
CA THR A 89 10.07 17.47 7.22
C THR A 89 8.58 17.45 7.45
N GLY A 90 7.94 16.28 7.35
CA GLY A 90 6.48 16.16 7.39
C GLY A 90 5.78 16.64 6.12
N SER A 91 6.54 16.85 5.05
CA SER A 91 5.97 17.17 3.74
C SER A 91 5.47 15.92 3.02
N LEU A 92 4.56 16.11 2.07
CA LEU A 92 3.95 15.06 1.27
C LEU A 92 4.31 15.18 -0.19
N PHE A 93 4.45 14.04 -0.85
CA PHE A 93 4.51 13.93 -2.30
C PHE A 93 3.27 13.20 -2.80
N THR A 94 2.72 13.66 -3.91
CA THR A 94 1.55 13.04 -4.55
C THR A 94 1.84 12.73 -6.00
N GLY A 95 1.38 11.57 -6.46
CA GLY A 95 1.36 11.17 -7.86
C GLY A 95 -0.07 11.13 -8.36
N CYS A 96 -0.35 11.78 -9.49
CA CYS A 96 -1.69 11.94 -10.03
C CYS A 96 -1.89 11.22 -11.37
N ILE A 97 -3.17 11.00 -11.74
CA ILE A 97 -3.52 10.29 -12.99
C ILE A 97 -3.13 11.06 -14.26
N ASP A 98 -3.04 12.38 -14.21
CA ASP A 98 -2.53 13.22 -15.30
C ASP A 98 -0.99 13.17 -15.43
N GLY A 99 -0.31 12.38 -14.58
CA GLY A 99 1.13 12.23 -14.52
C GLY A 99 1.83 13.27 -13.66
N SER A 100 1.15 14.26 -13.13
CA SER A 100 1.78 15.27 -12.28
C SER A 100 2.29 14.68 -10.97
N ILE A 101 3.48 15.15 -10.56
CA ILE A 101 4.11 14.86 -9.29
C ILE A 101 4.15 16.18 -8.51
N ASN A 102 3.57 16.19 -7.31
CA ASN A 102 3.47 17.41 -6.54
C ASN A 102 4.10 17.26 -5.16
N TYR A 103 4.69 18.33 -4.68
CA TYR A 103 5.14 18.53 -3.31
C TYR A 103 4.11 19.34 -2.55
N VAL A 104 3.76 18.91 -1.36
CA VAL A 104 2.78 19.57 -0.48
C VAL A 104 3.37 19.73 0.91
N ASP A 105 3.56 20.98 1.33
CA ASP A 105 3.91 21.33 2.71
C ASP A 105 2.67 21.90 3.39
N CYS A 106 2.00 21.07 4.17
CA CYS A 106 0.76 21.45 4.84
C CYS A 106 0.96 22.50 5.92
N GLN A 107 2.15 22.55 6.54
CA GLN A 107 2.43 23.54 7.59
C GLN A 107 2.57 24.94 7.02
N LYS A 108 3.16 25.05 5.83
CA LYS A 108 3.38 26.33 5.15
C LYS A 108 2.31 26.63 4.09
N ASN A 109 1.36 25.73 3.92
CA ASN A 109 0.36 25.80 2.86
C ASN A 109 0.97 25.99 1.45
N ILE A 110 2.08 25.26 1.19
CA ILE A 110 2.78 25.31 -0.08
C ILE A 110 2.36 24.10 -0.92
N PHE A 111 1.95 24.33 -2.15
CA PHE A 111 1.69 23.33 -3.17
C PHE A 111 2.54 23.65 -4.40
N THR A 112 3.42 22.72 -4.78
CA THR A 112 4.34 22.91 -5.90
C THR A 112 4.38 21.68 -6.78
N LYS A 113 4.20 21.85 -8.08
CA LYS A 113 4.44 20.79 -9.05
C LYS A 113 5.95 20.58 -9.20
N LEU A 114 6.43 19.36 -8.93
CA LEU A 114 7.83 18.97 -9.04
C LEU A 114 8.18 18.47 -10.43
N GLY A 115 7.26 17.74 -11.07
CA GLY A 115 7.56 17.11 -12.34
C GLY A 115 6.35 16.44 -12.97
N GLN A 116 6.61 15.69 -14.05
CA GLN A 116 5.59 15.08 -14.89
C GLN A 116 6.06 13.74 -15.44
N HIS A 117 5.14 12.76 -15.46
CA HIS A 117 5.17 11.56 -16.28
C HIS A 117 4.35 11.79 -17.57
N ASN A 118 4.67 11.07 -18.64
CA ASN A 118 3.88 11.10 -19.89
C ASN A 118 2.59 10.25 -19.80
N GLY A 119 2.44 9.48 -18.71
CA GLY A 119 1.25 8.75 -18.32
C GLY A 119 0.96 9.00 -16.85
N GLY A 120 -0.12 8.42 -16.30
CA GLY A 120 -0.44 8.58 -14.87
C GLY A 120 0.73 8.19 -13.97
N CYS A 121 1.07 9.04 -12.99
CA CYS A 121 2.04 8.73 -11.95
C CYS A 121 1.39 7.79 -10.94
N LYS A 122 1.67 6.49 -11.09
CA LYS A 122 0.96 5.42 -10.35
C LYS A 122 1.50 5.22 -8.95
N GLU A 123 2.82 5.33 -8.75
CA GLU A 123 3.47 5.14 -7.45
C GLU A 123 4.47 6.25 -7.17
N VAL A 124 4.48 6.66 -5.92
CA VAL A 124 5.42 7.64 -5.36
C VAL A 124 5.97 7.06 -4.06
N LEU A 125 7.29 7.02 -3.92
CA LEU A 125 7.99 6.53 -2.72
C LEU A 125 9.06 7.54 -2.33
N PHE A 126 9.13 7.89 -1.06
CA PHE A 126 10.23 8.69 -0.53
C PHE A 126 11.19 7.81 0.26
N VAL A 127 12.47 7.86 -0.08
CA VAL A 127 13.52 7.05 0.55
C VAL A 127 14.35 7.95 1.44
N ASP A 128 13.99 8.01 2.73
CA ASP A 128 14.59 8.94 3.71
C ASP A 128 16.11 8.79 3.80
N ASN A 129 16.63 7.55 3.79
CA ASN A 129 18.07 7.29 3.92
C ASN A 129 18.91 7.90 2.81
N TYR A 130 18.37 8.03 1.61
CA TYR A 130 19.05 8.63 0.44
C TYR A 130 18.54 10.04 0.15
N ASN A 131 17.48 10.49 0.84
CA ASN A 131 16.79 11.76 0.61
C ASN A 131 16.37 11.95 -0.86
N ILE A 132 15.83 10.89 -1.47
CA ILE A 132 15.38 10.88 -2.85
C ILE A 132 13.90 10.51 -2.95
N LEU A 133 13.26 11.05 -3.97
CA LEU A 133 11.91 10.66 -4.37
C LEU A 133 12.00 9.71 -5.58
N LEU A 134 11.31 8.58 -5.49
CA LEU A 134 11.13 7.63 -6.58
C LEU A 134 9.70 7.75 -7.10
N THR A 135 9.54 7.80 -8.41
CA THR A 135 8.21 7.83 -9.04
C THR A 135 8.13 6.86 -10.19
N GLY A 136 7.01 6.13 -10.27
CA GLY A 136 6.73 5.17 -11.32
C GLY A 136 5.41 5.46 -12.02
N GLY A 137 5.42 5.46 -13.35
CA GLY A 137 4.27 5.84 -14.15
C GLY A 137 3.73 4.74 -15.07
N TYR A 138 2.51 4.97 -15.56
CA TYR A 138 1.92 4.16 -16.64
C TYR A 138 2.61 4.36 -18.00
N ASP A 139 3.54 5.31 -18.11
CA ASP A 139 4.46 5.49 -19.24
C ASP A 139 5.66 4.51 -19.18
N GLY A 140 5.73 3.67 -18.14
CA GLY A 140 6.84 2.74 -17.93
C GLY A 140 8.11 3.40 -17.40
N ALA A 141 8.11 4.70 -17.14
CA ALA A 141 9.27 5.40 -16.60
C ALA A 141 9.35 5.23 -15.08
N LEU A 142 10.53 4.84 -14.59
CA LEU A 142 10.95 4.92 -13.20
C LEU A 142 11.92 6.08 -13.07
N LYS A 143 11.54 7.11 -12.31
CA LYS A 143 12.33 8.35 -12.18
C LYS A 143 12.79 8.56 -10.76
N ILE A 144 14.04 9.03 -10.63
CA ILE A 144 14.62 9.47 -9.36
C ILE A 144 14.74 10.99 -9.37
N TRP A 145 14.27 11.61 -8.30
CA TRP A 145 14.30 13.05 -8.11
C TRP A 145 15.16 13.40 -6.90
N ASP A 146 16.09 14.30 -7.10
CA ASP A 146 16.68 15.08 -6.02
C ASP A 146 15.81 16.32 -5.83
N LEU A 147 15.34 16.56 -4.60
CA LEU A 147 14.46 17.69 -4.28
C LEU A 147 15.07 19.07 -4.56
N LYS A 148 16.36 19.12 -4.86
CA LYS A 148 17.08 20.35 -5.24
C LYS A 148 17.05 20.60 -6.74
N SER A 149 16.68 19.61 -7.54
CA SER A 149 16.64 19.68 -9.01
C SER A 149 15.20 19.78 -9.50
N LYS A 150 15.00 20.50 -10.61
CA LYS A 150 13.70 20.56 -11.30
C LYS A 150 13.44 19.35 -12.19
N ASP A 151 14.50 18.68 -12.63
CA ASP A 151 14.44 17.52 -13.52
C ASP A 151 14.81 16.26 -12.75
N PRO A 152 14.33 15.08 -13.16
CA PRO A 152 14.75 13.82 -12.57
C PRO A 152 16.27 13.65 -12.80
N VAL A 153 16.96 13.25 -11.73
CA VAL A 153 18.42 13.00 -11.80
C VAL A 153 18.72 11.76 -12.63
N ILE A 154 17.85 10.75 -12.51
CA ILE A 154 17.96 9.48 -13.23
C ILE A 154 16.58 9.08 -13.71
N SER A 155 16.51 8.47 -14.89
CA SER A 155 15.30 7.86 -15.43
C SER A 155 15.63 6.52 -16.05
N TYR A 156 14.92 5.47 -15.66
CA TYR A 156 14.98 4.15 -16.26
C TYR A 156 13.67 3.87 -16.99
N GLN A 157 13.71 3.40 -18.23
CA GLN A 157 12.55 3.18 -19.08
C GLN A 157 12.27 1.69 -19.24
N PHE A 158 11.14 1.22 -18.72
CA PHE A 158 10.58 -0.08 -19.02
C PHE A 158 9.68 -0.03 -20.27
N TYR A 159 9.54 -1.15 -20.96
CA TYR A 159 8.51 -1.31 -22.00
C TYR A 159 7.10 -1.42 -21.40
N ASN A 160 7.01 -1.93 -20.19
CA ASN A 160 5.77 -2.24 -19.48
C ASN A 160 5.38 -1.11 -18.52
N LYS A 161 4.06 -0.95 -18.32
CA LYS A 161 3.51 0.03 -17.34
C LYS A 161 3.87 -0.36 -15.92
N ILE A 162 4.23 0.60 -15.08
CA ILE A 162 4.45 0.38 -13.66
C ILE A 162 3.10 0.37 -12.94
N TYR A 163 2.78 -0.71 -12.24
CA TYR A 163 1.56 -0.87 -11.46
C TYR A 163 1.77 -0.69 -9.96
N SER A 164 2.91 -1.09 -9.42
CA SER A 164 3.23 -0.91 -8.00
C SER A 164 4.73 -0.91 -7.78
N MET A 165 5.14 -0.21 -6.75
CA MET A 165 6.51 -0.22 -6.24
C MET A 165 6.49 -0.40 -4.73
N GLY A 166 7.50 -1.10 -4.21
CA GLY A 166 7.74 -1.22 -2.78
C GLY A 166 9.23 -1.14 -2.48
N TYR A 167 9.59 -0.54 -1.36
CA TYR A 167 10.98 -0.52 -0.94
C TYR A 167 11.12 -0.80 0.56
N SER A 168 12.25 -1.36 0.93
CA SER A 168 12.72 -1.45 2.31
C SER A 168 14.23 -1.57 2.30
N ARG A 169 14.91 -0.84 3.18
CA ARG A 169 16.36 -0.76 3.23
C ARG A 169 16.96 -0.34 1.88
N ASN A 170 17.66 -1.26 1.22
CA ASN A 170 18.28 -1.03 -0.10
C ASN A 170 17.56 -1.75 -1.24
N LEU A 171 16.50 -2.54 -0.95
CA LEU A 171 15.74 -3.24 -1.96
C LEU A 171 14.57 -2.39 -2.46
N LEU A 172 14.55 -2.10 -3.77
CA LEU A 172 13.39 -1.58 -4.48
C LEU A 172 12.84 -2.68 -5.40
N VAL A 173 11.55 -2.96 -5.32
CA VAL A 173 10.85 -3.90 -6.18
C VAL A 173 9.80 -3.16 -6.98
N VAL A 174 9.74 -3.42 -8.28
CA VAL A 174 8.80 -2.81 -9.23
C VAL A 174 7.97 -3.89 -9.89
N ALA A 175 6.65 -3.81 -9.77
CA ALA A 175 5.70 -4.66 -10.46
C ALA A 175 5.18 -3.95 -11.72
N LEU A 176 5.31 -4.62 -12.85
CA LEU A 176 4.99 -4.12 -14.16
C LEU A 176 3.75 -4.82 -14.75
N SER A 177 3.20 -4.30 -15.84
CA SER A 177 2.21 -5.02 -16.61
C SER A 177 2.77 -6.33 -17.16
N GLU A 178 1.87 -7.26 -17.56
CA GLU A 178 2.23 -8.58 -18.09
C GLU A 178 3.00 -9.47 -17.09
N ASN A 179 2.78 -9.23 -15.79
CA ASN A 179 3.39 -9.99 -14.68
C ASN A 179 4.92 -9.93 -14.64
N VAL A 180 5.51 -8.88 -15.20
CA VAL A 180 6.95 -8.65 -15.14
C VAL A 180 7.29 -7.98 -13.82
N MET A 181 8.36 -8.44 -13.20
CA MET A 181 8.92 -7.91 -11.95
C MET A 181 10.35 -7.46 -12.19
N ALA A 182 10.73 -6.36 -11.59
CA ALA A 182 12.10 -5.89 -11.56
C ALA A 182 12.53 -5.55 -10.14
N TYR A 183 13.76 -5.81 -9.78
CA TYR A 183 14.30 -5.34 -8.52
C TYR A 183 15.64 -4.62 -8.71
N PHE A 184 15.87 -3.65 -7.83
CA PHE A 184 17.04 -2.79 -7.82
C PHE A 184 17.68 -2.82 -6.44
N ASN A 185 19.00 -2.75 -6.42
CA ASN A 185 19.74 -2.46 -5.21
C ASN A 185 20.04 -0.96 -5.17
N LEU A 186 19.41 -0.24 -4.24
CA LEU A 186 19.57 1.21 -4.11
C LEU A 186 20.99 1.63 -3.66
N ASP A 187 21.79 0.72 -3.06
CA ASP A 187 23.19 1.02 -2.73
C ASP A 187 24.04 1.31 -3.98
N ASN A 188 23.62 0.81 -5.14
CA ASN A 188 24.31 1.07 -6.40
C ASN A 188 24.17 2.53 -6.86
N LEU A 189 23.22 3.29 -6.35
CA LEU A 189 23.11 4.74 -6.59
C LEU A 189 24.37 5.49 -6.15
N GLN A 190 25.04 5.05 -5.09
CA GLN A 190 26.30 5.63 -4.64
C GLN A 190 27.43 5.49 -5.68
N LYS A 191 27.29 4.51 -6.59
CA LYS A 191 28.21 4.26 -7.71
C LYS A 191 27.73 4.88 -9.02
N ASN A 192 26.66 5.70 -8.98
CA ASN A 192 25.96 6.23 -10.15
C ASN A 192 25.41 5.13 -11.09
N ILE A 193 25.07 3.96 -10.55
CA ILE A 193 24.47 2.84 -11.29
C ILE A 193 23.00 2.73 -10.86
N PHE A 194 22.10 2.82 -11.83
CA PHE A 194 20.67 2.60 -11.60
C PHE A 194 20.13 1.69 -12.71
N GLU A 195 20.43 0.44 -12.58
CA GLU A 195 19.98 -0.66 -13.44
C GLU A 195 19.33 -1.72 -12.59
N PRO A 196 18.32 -2.41 -13.11
CA PRO A 196 17.75 -3.55 -12.37
C PRO A 196 18.76 -4.68 -12.24
N GLU A 197 18.88 -5.23 -11.04
CA GLU A 197 19.68 -6.43 -10.79
C GLU A 197 19.08 -7.64 -11.52
N LEU A 198 17.76 -7.67 -11.64
CA LEU A 198 17.03 -8.70 -12.37
C LEU A 198 15.68 -8.17 -12.86
N ILE A 199 15.30 -8.61 -14.07
CA ILE A 199 13.93 -8.51 -14.60
C ILE A 199 13.47 -9.94 -14.91
N TYR A 200 12.29 -10.30 -14.42
CA TYR A 200 11.77 -11.67 -14.59
C TYR A 200 10.24 -11.70 -14.59
N SER A 201 9.65 -12.79 -15.05
CA SER A 201 8.21 -12.99 -15.01
C SER A 201 7.79 -13.63 -13.67
N SER A 202 6.78 -13.06 -13.03
CA SER A 202 6.20 -13.64 -11.80
C SER A 202 5.60 -15.03 -12.07
N HIS A 203 5.71 -15.92 -11.09
CA HIS A 203 5.04 -17.22 -11.13
C HIS A 203 3.50 -17.12 -10.96
N ILE A 204 3.00 -15.99 -10.50
CA ILE A 204 1.57 -15.70 -10.50
C ILE A 204 1.15 -15.34 -11.93
N LYS A 205 0.28 -16.15 -12.55
CA LYS A 205 -0.15 -15.95 -13.94
C LYS A 205 -1.11 -14.77 -14.13
N SER A 206 -1.73 -14.29 -13.05
CA SER A 206 -2.65 -13.15 -13.08
C SER A 206 -1.92 -11.85 -12.74
N GLN A 207 -2.40 -10.74 -13.28
CA GLN A 207 -1.78 -9.41 -13.08
C GLN A 207 -1.51 -9.09 -11.61
N ILE A 208 -0.27 -8.73 -11.30
CA ILE A 208 0.13 -8.20 -9.99
C ILE A 208 -0.40 -6.76 -9.86
N LYS A 209 -1.09 -6.50 -8.77
CA LYS A 209 -1.71 -5.20 -8.49
C LYS A 209 -0.94 -4.42 -7.42
N LYS A 210 -0.38 -5.14 -6.44
CA LYS A 210 0.37 -4.53 -5.34
C LYS A 210 1.59 -5.35 -4.98
N VAL A 211 2.66 -4.64 -4.67
CA VAL A 211 3.91 -5.18 -4.13
C VAL A 211 4.23 -4.51 -2.81
N VAL A 212 4.70 -5.28 -1.83
CA VAL A 212 5.26 -4.77 -0.57
C VAL A 212 6.55 -5.51 -0.24
N VAL A 213 7.56 -4.79 0.24
CA VAL A 213 8.85 -5.34 0.62
C VAL A 213 8.86 -5.61 2.12
N MET A 214 9.46 -6.72 2.54
CA MET A 214 9.61 -7.09 3.95
C MET A 214 10.52 -6.08 4.68
N ASN A 215 10.29 -5.90 5.99
CA ASN A 215 11.03 -4.91 6.80
C ASN A 215 12.54 -5.12 6.81
N ASP A 216 12.97 -6.37 6.69
CA ASP A 216 14.39 -6.76 6.66
C ASP A 216 15.06 -6.58 5.29
N GLY A 217 14.28 -6.29 4.23
CA GLY A 217 14.77 -6.18 2.87
C GLY A 217 15.15 -7.51 2.21
N ASN A 218 14.88 -8.65 2.86
CA ASN A 218 15.29 -9.98 2.38
C ASN A 218 14.25 -10.63 1.45
N GLY A 219 13.13 -9.95 1.21
CA GLY A 219 12.08 -10.48 0.36
C GLY A 219 10.93 -9.51 0.19
N TYR A 220 9.94 -9.95 -0.57
CA TYR A 220 8.76 -9.15 -0.89
C TYR A 220 7.54 -10.04 -1.16
N LEU A 221 6.37 -9.41 -1.19
CA LEU A 221 5.10 -10.06 -1.46
C LEU A 221 4.45 -9.44 -2.69
N GLU A 222 3.89 -10.30 -3.53
CA GLU A 222 3.14 -9.95 -4.74
C GLU A 222 1.66 -10.24 -4.52
N GLY A 223 0.81 -9.23 -4.59
CA GLY A 223 -0.65 -9.36 -4.51
C GLY A 223 -1.30 -9.25 -5.89
N SER A 224 -2.14 -10.23 -6.25
CA SER A 224 -2.72 -10.32 -7.59
C SER A 224 -4.21 -10.00 -7.64
N VAL A 225 -4.71 -9.78 -8.88
CA VAL A 225 -6.15 -9.54 -9.15
C VAL A 225 -7.02 -10.76 -8.94
N GLU A 226 -6.46 -11.97 -8.81
CA GLU A 226 -7.21 -13.22 -8.58
C GLU A 226 -7.14 -13.72 -7.14
N GLY A 227 -6.83 -12.86 -6.18
CA GLY A 227 -6.77 -13.24 -4.77
C GLY A 227 -5.70 -14.28 -4.49
N ARG A 228 -4.47 -14.00 -4.92
CA ARG A 228 -3.26 -14.78 -4.58
C ARG A 228 -2.18 -13.84 -4.06
N ILE A 229 -1.47 -14.30 -3.05
CA ILE A 229 -0.24 -13.67 -2.57
C ILE A 229 0.90 -14.65 -2.81
N ALA A 230 1.97 -14.21 -3.48
CA ALA A 230 3.24 -14.91 -3.52
C ALA A 230 4.23 -14.20 -2.60
N VAL A 231 4.99 -14.98 -1.89
CA VAL A 231 6.09 -14.54 -1.01
C VAL A 231 7.39 -14.98 -1.64
N LYS A 232 8.25 -14.02 -1.88
CA LYS A 232 9.55 -14.21 -2.53
C LYS A 232 10.67 -13.78 -1.59
N TYR A 233 11.64 -14.66 -1.40
CA TYR A 233 12.85 -14.39 -0.64
C TYR A 233 14.01 -14.16 -1.61
N LEU A 234 14.67 -13.03 -1.48
CA LEU A 234 15.82 -12.67 -2.30
C LEU A 234 17.11 -13.07 -1.58
N ASN A 235 17.90 -13.91 -2.23
CA ASN A 235 19.25 -14.15 -1.80
C ASN A 235 20.20 -13.43 -2.77
N PHE A 236 20.64 -12.24 -2.42
CA PHE A 236 21.53 -11.41 -3.25
C PHE A 236 22.87 -12.07 -3.61
N TYR A 237 23.20 -13.20 -2.98
CA TYR A 237 24.41 -13.97 -3.22
C TYR A 237 24.22 -15.15 -4.16
N THR A 238 22.99 -15.50 -4.52
CA THR A 238 22.72 -16.54 -5.52
C THR A 238 22.62 -15.93 -6.90
N LYS A 239 23.48 -16.43 -7.82
CA LYS A 239 23.32 -16.09 -9.26
C LYS A 239 21.95 -16.53 -9.74
N PRO A 240 21.29 -15.73 -10.62
CA PRO A 240 20.04 -16.15 -11.26
C PRO A 240 20.25 -17.52 -11.91
N THR A 241 19.39 -18.48 -11.57
CA THR A 241 19.36 -19.78 -12.23
C THR A 241 18.37 -19.75 -13.38
N LEU A 242 18.73 -20.39 -14.50
CA LEU A 242 17.79 -20.63 -15.59
C LEU A 242 16.67 -21.53 -15.06
N VAL A 243 15.46 -20.97 -14.96
CA VAL A 243 14.23 -21.73 -14.69
C VAL A 243 13.67 -22.15 -16.04
N GLY A 244 13.21 -23.42 -16.12
CA GLY A 244 12.92 -24.17 -17.36
C GLY A 244 12.06 -23.47 -18.36
N ASP A 245 12.13 -22.45 -18.94
CA ASP A 245 11.56 -21.81 -20.14
C ASP A 245 12.48 -20.70 -20.70
N GLY A 246 13.80 -20.76 -20.38
CA GLY A 246 14.78 -19.76 -20.85
C GLY A 246 14.76 -18.43 -20.07
N ASN A 247 13.95 -18.32 -19.02
CA ASN A 247 13.89 -17.15 -18.16
C ASN A 247 14.81 -17.33 -16.95
N TYR A 248 15.52 -16.26 -16.58
CA TYR A 248 16.29 -16.24 -15.34
C TYR A 248 15.33 -15.97 -14.17
N GLY A 249 15.33 -16.82 -13.17
CA GLY A 249 14.56 -16.67 -11.94
C GLY A 249 15.45 -16.90 -10.71
N ILE A 250 15.16 -16.21 -9.63
CA ILE A 250 15.69 -16.55 -8.31
C ILE A 250 14.57 -17.33 -7.62
N GLU A 251 14.73 -18.64 -7.52
CA GLU A 251 13.87 -19.46 -6.67
C GLU A 251 14.58 -19.72 -5.34
N SER A 252 13.95 -19.30 -4.26
CA SER A 252 14.34 -19.71 -2.93
C SER A 252 13.50 -20.93 -2.51
N LYS A 253 14.09 -21.90 -1.81
CA LYS A 253 13.35 -23.01 -1.20
C LYS A 253 12.26 -22.54 -0.21
N ASN A 254 12.34 -21.29 0.23
CA ASN A 254 11.39 -20.68 1.15
C ASN A 254 10.24 -19.97 0.43
N ASP A 255 10.29 -19.82 -0.89
CA ASP A 255 9.23 -19.20 -1.68
C ASP A 255 7.95 -20.01 -1.58
N PHE A 256 6.83 -19.31 -1.46
CA PHE A 256 5.52 -19.92 -1.45
C PHE A 256 4.44 -18.97 -1.94
N ALA A 257 3.29 -19.53 -2.32
CA ALA A 257 2.12 -18.73 -2.67
C ALA A 257 0.86 -19.34 -2.05
N PHE A 258 -0.08 -18.48 -1.70
CA PHE A 258 -1.35 -18.92 -1.12
C PHE A 258 -2.53 -18.14 -1.69
N LYS A 259 -3.72 -18.74 -1.57
CA LYS A 259 -4.99 -18.17 -2.01
C LYS A 259 -5.60 -17.39 -0.85
N CYS A 260 -6.08 -16.18 -1.13
CA CYS A 260 -6.81 -15.33 -0.19
C CYS A 260 -7.94 -14.58 -0.92
N HIS A 261 -8.70 -13.76 -0.25
CA HIS A 261 -9.80 -12.98 -0.82
C HIS A 261 -10.71 -13.80 -1.75
N ARG A 262 -11.15 -14.97 -1.26
CA ARG A 262 -12.02 -15.90 -2.00
C ARG A 262 -13.25 -16.23 -1.19
N GLU A 263 -14.38 -16.36 -1.87
CA GLU A 263 -15.66 -16.81 -1.30
C GLU A 263 -16.13 -18.06 -2.02
N ILE A 264 -16.56 -19.04 -1.23
CA ILE A 264 -17.13 -20.29 -1.75
C ILE A 264 -18.64 -20.13 -1.77
N ARG A 265 -19.22 -20.13 -2.96
CA ARG A 265 -20.68 -20.17 -3.15
C ARG A 265 -21.12 -21.63 -3.22
N SER A 266 -21.36 -22.24 -2.07
CA SER A 266 -21.64 -23.68 -1.96
C SER A 266 -22.85 -24.15 -2.78
N ARG A 267 -23.85 -23.28 -2.99
CA ARG A 267 -25.05 -23.62 -3.80
C ARG A 267 -24.75 -23.71 -5.30
N GLU A 268 -23.72 -23.05 -5.78
CA GLU A 268 -23.37 -22.96 -7.20
C GLU A 268 -22.09 -23.72 -7.52
N ASN A 269 -21.45 -24.31 -6.52
CA ASN A 269 -20.14 -24.97 -6.60
C ASN A 269 -19.04 -24.04 -7.21
N LEU A 270 -19.20 -22.75 -7.01
CA LEU A 270 -18.35 -21.69 -7.57
C LEU A 270 -17.43 -21.12 -6.48
N VAL A 271 -16.18 -20.91 -6.86
CA VAL A 271 -15.22 -20.13 -6.06
C VAL A 271 -15.05 -18.77 -6.71
N GLN A 272 -15.57 -17.73 -6.06
CA GLN A 272 -15.37 -16.36 -6.51
C GLN A 272 -14.06 -15.83 -5.91
N ALA A 273 -13.13 -15.43 -6.77
CA ALA A 273 -11.90 -14.76 -6.39
C ALA A 273 -12.05 -13.23 -6.56
N TYR A 274 -11.48 -12.49 -5.62
CA TYR A 274 -11.52 -11.04 -5.63
C TYR A 274 -10.10 -10.47 -5.71
N PRO A 275 -9.93 -9.28 -6.30
CA PRO A 275 -8.62 -8.64 -6.38
C PRO A 275 -8.12 -8.25 -4.98
N ILE A 276 -6.80 -8.37 -4.80
CA ILE A 276 -6.10 -7.71 -3.72
C ILE A 276 -5.89 -6.26 -4.15
N ASN A 277 -6.56 -5.34 -3.48
CA ASN A 277 -6.53 -3.93 -3.86
C ASN A 277 -5.30 -3.22 -3.29
N ASP A 278 -4.91 -3.54 -2.05
CA ASP A 278 -3.74 -2.99 -1.41
C ASP A 278 -3.18 -3.94 -0.34
N MET A 279 -1.92 -3.74 0.02
CA MET A 279 -1.22 -4.46 1.09
C MET A 279 -0.26 -3.53 1.82
N CYS A 280 -0.03 -3.80 3.10
CA CYS A 280 1.02 -3.16 3.88
C CYS A 280 1.69 -4.15 4.85
N VAL A 281 2.92 -3.85 5.23
CA VAL A 281 3.69 -4.63 6.21
C VAL A 281 3.70 -3.88 7.52
N ASN A 282 3.40 -4.57 8.62
CA ASN A 282 3.52 -3.99 9.95
C ASN A 282 5.00 -3.68 10.25
N PRO A 283 5.35 -2.40 10.47
CA PRO A 283 6.76 -2.00 10.58
C PRO A 283 7.45 -2.52 11.85
N VAL A 284 6.69 -2.98 12.84
CA VAL A 284 7.22 -3.50 14.11
C VAL A 284 7.22 -5.01 14.15
N TYR A 285 6.14 -5.64 13.68
CA TYR A 285 5.90 -7.07 13.87
C TYR A 285 6.11 -7.90 12.60
N GLY A 286 6.29 -7.29 11.43
CA GLY A 286 6.47 -7.98 10.15
C GLY A 286 5.23 -8.71 9.63
N SER A 287 4.11 -8.69 10.34
CA SER A 287 2.84 -9.22 9.82
C SER A 287 2.37 -8.40 8.63
N VAL A 288 1.66 -9.05 7.70
CA VAL A 288 1.18 -8.41 6.47
C VAL A 288 -0.32 -8.26 6.52
N VAL A 289 -0.82 -7.07 6.17
CA VAL A 289 -2.25 -6.85 5.97
C VAL A 289 -2.53 -6.80 4.48
N SER A 290 -3.58 -7.49 4.04
CA SER A 290 -4.12 -7.41 2.69
C SER A 290 -5.58 -6.99 2.72
N VAL A 291 -5.98 -6.09 1.83
CA VAL A 291 -7.36 -5.62 1.63
C VAL A 291 -7.81 -5.93 0.21
N GLY A 292 -9.09 -6.24 0.01
CA GLY A 292 -9.53 -6.66 -1.31
C GLY A 292 -10.99 -6.41 -1.63
N GLY A 293 -11.35 -6.79 -2.87
CA GLY A 293 -12.66 -6.56 -3.47
C GLY A 293 -13.84 -7.27 -2.78
N ASN A 294 -13.56 -8.23 -1.88
CA ASN A 294 -14.58 -8.91 -1.07
C ASN A 294 -15.00 -8.13 0.17
N GLY A 295 -14.52 -6.91 0.37
CA GLY A 295 -14.84 -6.10 1.55
C GLY A 295 -14.17 -6.56 2.84
N LYS A 296 -13.17 -7.40 2.77
CA LYS A 296 -12.44 -7.93 3.93
C LYS A 296 -11.00 -7.49 3.96
N TYR A 297 -10.44 -7.39 5.16
CA TYR A 297 -9.01 -7.43 5.35
C TYR A 297 -8.58 -8.69 6.07
N TYR A 298 -7.36 -9.11 5.79
CA TYR A 298 -6.71 -10.25 6.42
C TYR A 298 -5.37 -9.83 6.98
N ILE A 299 -5.00 -10.41 8.12
CA ILE A 299 -3.67 -10.25 8.73
C ILE A 299 -2.97 -11.60 8.67
N TRP A 300 -1.78 -11.60 8.11
CA TRP A 300 -0.99 -12.79 7.83
C TRP A 300 0.31 -12.80 8.62
N ASP A 301 0.64 -13.94 9.18
CA ASP A 301 1.99 -14.27 9.62
C ASP A 301 2.71 -15.00 8.49
N ILE A 302 3.70 -14.32 7.90
CA ILE A 302 4.42 -14.85 6.75
C ILE A 302 5.43 -15.91 7.19
N THR A 303 5.99 -15.78 8.38
CA THR A 303 6.95 -16.74 8.95
C THR A 303 6.28 -18.07 9.27
N GLU A 304 5.14 -18.03 9.96
CA GLU A 304 4.35 -19.21 10.31
C GLU A 304 3.43 -19.67 9.17
N LYS A 305 3.42 -18.97 8.03
CA LYS A 305 2.56 -19.24 6.87
C LYS A 305 1.08 -19.38 7.25
N SER A 306 0.61 -18.56 8.16
CA SER A 306 -0.72 -18.67 8.78
C SER A 306 -1.49 -17.35 8.73
N LYS A 307 -2.83 -17.47 8.76
CA LYS A 307 -3.73 -16.33 8.93
C LYS A 307 -3.85 -16.03 10.42
N ILE A 308 -3.50 -14.80 10.83
CA ILE A 308 -3.64 -14.34 12.21
C ILE A 308 -5.10 -13.92 12.46
N ASN A 309 -5.67 -13.11 11.57
CA ASN A 309 -7.01 -12.57 11.72
C ASN A 309 -7.65 -12.26 10.35
N GLU A 310 -8.98 -12.22 10.34
CA GLU A 310 -9.76 -11.66 9.24
C GLU A 310 -10.89 -10.81 9.79
N ARG A 311 -11.26 -9.77 9.09
CA ARG A 311 -12.42 -8.95 9.42
C ARG A 311 -13.14 -8.50 8.16
N GLU A 312 -14.44 -8.62 8.19
CA GLU A 312 -15.32 -8.09 7.18
C GLU A 312 -15.71 -6.66 7.56
N ASN A 313 -15.76 -5.76 6.59
CA ASN A 313 -16.35 -4.44 6.80
C ASN A 313 -17.83 -4.61 7.13
N CYS A 314 -18.20 -4.26 8.35
CA CYS A 314 -19.42 -4.73 9.03
C CYS A 314 -20.76 -4.30 8.41
N GLN A 315 -20.81 -3.45 7.38
CA GLN A 315 -22.10 -2.85 7.00
C GLN A 315 -22.60 -3.18 5.60
N ASP A 316 -21.74 -3.42 4.61
CA ASP A 316 -22.23 -3.45 3.23
C ASP A 316 -21.37 -4.24 2.22
N LYS A 317 -20.39 -5.04 2.67
CA LYS A 317 -19.44 -5.78 1.80
C LYS A 317 -18.80 -4.93 0.70
N THR A 318 -18.72 -3.61 0.95
CA THR A 318 -18.08 -2.68 0.03
C THR A 318 -16.59 -3.03 -0.08
N PRO A 319 -16.02 -3.12 -1.30
CA PRO A 319 -14.60 -3.37 -1.49
C PRO A 319 -13.72 -2.49 -0.60
N LEU A 320 -12.61 -3.03 -0.11
CA LEU A 320 -11.57 -2.25 0.55
C LEU A 320 -10.52 -1.87 -0.49
N THR A 321 -10.16 -0.59 -0.55
CA THR A 321 -9.39 -0.03 -1.67
C THR A 321 -7.98 0.39 -1.31
N ALA A 322 -7.73 0.77 -0.06
CA ALA A 322 -6.42 1.20 0.43
C ALA A 322 -6.21 0.81 1.89
N THR A 323 -4.97 0.62 2.29
CA THR A 323 -4.59 0.30 3.68
C THR A 323 -3.19 0.79 4.02
N ASP A 324 -2.97 1.14 5.29
CA ASP A 324 -1.64 1.40 5.83
C ASP A 324 -1.62 1.19 7.35
N ILE A 325 -0.43 0.95 7.91
CA ILE A 325 -0.20 0.76 9.35
C ILE A 325 0.73 1.85 9.86
N ASN A 326 0.40 2.43 11.02
CA ASN A 326 1.25 3.44 11.64
C ASN A 326 2.62 2.87 12.06
N LYS A 327 3.62 3.72 12.21
CA LYS A 327 5.00 3.33 12.58
C LYS A 327 5.11 2.58 13.91
N GLY A 328 4.14 2.76 14.82
CA GLY A 328 4.01 2.02 16.07
C GLY A 328 3.49 0.58 15.90
N GLY A 329 2.98 0.22 14.73
CA GLY A 329 2.46 -1.12 14.42
C GLY A 329 1.14 -1.47 15.12
N ILE A 330 0.38 -0.46 15.57
CA ILE A 330 -0.80 -0.64 16.43
C ILE A 330 -2.10 -0.07 15.84
N LEU A 331 -2.00 0.87 14.91
CA LEU A 331 -3.16 1.44 14.23
C LEU A 331 -3.12 1.01 12.76
N LEU A 332 -4.19 0.37 12.32
CA LEU A 332 -4.45 0.02 10.94
C LEU A 332 -5.50 1.01 10.38
N ALA A 333 -5.16 1.72 9.32
CA ALA A 333 -6.11 2.48 8.53
C ALA A 333 -6.52 1.67 7.31
N TYR A 334 -7.80 1.68 6.96
CA TYR A 334 -8.27 1.13 5.71
C TYR A 334 -9.43 1.95 5.15
N ALA A 335 -9.56 1.96 3.84
CA ALA A 335 -10.64 2.65 3.15
C ALA A 335 -11.57 1.65 2.46
N SER A 336 -12.86 1.92 2.54
CA SER A 336 -13.88 1.22 1.76
C SER A 336 -14.41 2.13 0.65
N GLY A 337 -14.69 1.55 -0.49
CA GLY A 337 -15.21 2.24 -1.66
C GLY A 337 -15.35 1.31 -2.85
N TYR A 338 -16.03 1.72 -3.88
CA TYR A 338 -16.15 0.92 -5.09
C TYR A 338 -14.80 0.84 -5.83
N ASP A 339 -14.32 -0.36 -6.10
CA ASP A 339 -13.01 -0.61 -6.72
C ASP A 339 -13.07 -0.74 -8.26
N TRP A 340 -14.24 -0.45 -8.86
CA TRP A 340 -14.52 -0.48 -10.30
C TRP A 340 -14.30 -1.83 -10.99
N SER A 341 -14.04 -2.90 -10.23
CA SER A 341 -13.78 -4.25 -10.76
C SER A 341 -14.93 -4.83 -11.57
N ARG A 342 -16.15 -4.35 -11.36
CA ARG A 342 -17.37 -4.80 -12.04
C ARG A 342 -17.88 -3.83 -13.13
N GLY A 343 -17.17 -2.70 -13.37
CA GLY A 343 -17.53 -1.69 -14.37
C GLY A 343 -18.48 -0.61 -13.83
N ALA A 344 -18.61 0.49 -14.58
CA ALA A 344 -19.32 1.70 -14.18
C ALA A 344 -20.80 1.47 -13.83
N GLN A 345 -21.47 0.51 -14.48
CA GLN A 345 -22.88 0.20 -14.27
C GLN A 345 -23.20 -0.26 -12.86
N PHE A 346 -22.24 -0.72 -12.08
CA PHE A 346 -22.46 -1.20 -10.70
C PHE A 346 -22.09 -0.17 -9.64
N ALA A 347 -21.56 1.01 -10.01
CA ALA A 347 -21.13 2.02 -9.04
C ALA A 347 -22.27 2.49 -8.11
N HIS A 348 -23.51 2.55 -8.62
CA HIS A 348 -24.67 2.96 -7.87
C HIS A 348 -25.09 2.00 -6.74
N LEU A 349 -24.57 0.76 -6.74
CA LEU A 349 -24.89 -0.26 -5.72
C LEU A 349 -24.05 -0.09 -4.44
N TYR A 350 -23.01 0.75 -4.48
CA TYR A 350 -22.10 0.91 -3.36
C TYR A 350 -22.34 2.21 -2.61
N THR A 351 -22.11 2.17 -1.31
CA THR A 351 -22.19 3.36 -0.45
C THR A 351 -21.02 4.30 -0.71
N ARG A 352 -21.13 5.54 -0.22
CA ARG A 352 -20.05 6.51 -0.29
C ARG A 352 -18.80 5.96 0.38
N PRO A 353 -17.60 6.27 -0.15
CA PRO A 353 -16.33 5.83 0.43
C PRO A 353 -16.19 6.29 1.88
N LYS A 354 -15.53 5.47 2.66
CA LYS A 354 -15.29 5.67 4.10
C LYS A 354 -13.85 5.31 4.45
N ILE A 355 -13.32 5.94 5.50
CA ILE A 355 -12.02 5.60 6.08
C ILE A 355 -12.23 5.14 7.51
N PHE A 356 -11.63 4.03 7.86
CA PHE A 356 -11.71 3.42 9.18
C PHE A 356 -10.33 3.32 9.82
N ILE A 357 -10.31 3.41 11.14
CA ILE A 357 -9.13 3.12 11.97
C ILE A 357 -9.45 1.93 12.87
N HIS A 358 -8.61 0.93 12.81
CA HIS A 358 -8.67 -0.26 13.66
C HIS A 358 -7.47 -0.30 14.61
N TYR A 359 -7.71 -0.55 15.89
CA TYR A 359 -6.65 -0.80 16.86
C TYR A 359 -6.28 -2.28 16.82
N LEU A 360 -5.07 -2.57 16.40
CA LEU A 360 -4.55 -3.93 16.37
C LEU A 360 -4.30 -4.41 17.80
N GLN A 361 -5.09 -5.37 18.27
CA GLN A 361 -4.88 -6.02 19.57
C GLN A 361 -3.55 -6.78 19.59
N LYS A 362 -2.99 -7.06 20.77
CA LYS A 362 -1.69 -7.74 20.92
C LYS A 362 -1.65 -9.08 20.15
N GLU A 363 -2.75 -9.84 20.16
CA GLU A 363 -2.90 -11.10 19.44
C GLU A 363 -2.89 -10.95 17.92
N HIS A 364 -3.26 -9.78 17.40
CA HIS A 364 -3.32 -9.49 15.96
C HIS A 364 -2.00 -8.95 15.40
N ARG A 365 -1.01 -8.66 16.25
CA ARG A 365 0.24 -8.02 15.87
C ARG A 365 1.35 -9.01 15.52
N LYS A 366 1.28 -10.24 16.06
CA LYS A 366 2.43 -11.16 16.11
C LYS A 366 2.72 -11.84 14.79
N SER A 367 3.96 -11.69 14.32
CA SER A 367 4.82 -12.81 13.99
C SER A 367 5.48 -13.29 15.30
N LYS A 368 5.47 -14.58 15.60
CA LYS A 368 5.88 -15.11 16.91
C LYS A 368 7.38 -15.07 17.17
N ASN A 369 8.20 -14.67 16.20
CA ASN A 369 9.66 -14.71 16.29
C ASN A 369 10.28 -13.44 15.71
N TYR A 370 10.34 -12.41 16.51
CA TYR A 370 11.35 -11.35 16.45
C TYR A 370 11.92 -11.13 17.84
#